data_557155031ce55213cbba548a41ab9cb1
#
_entry.id   557155031ce55213cbba548a41ab9cb1
#
_cell.length_a   1.000
_cell.length_b   1.000
_cell.length_c   1.000
_cell.angle_alpha   90.00
_cell.angle_beta   90.00
_cell.angle_gamma   90.00
#
_symmetry.space_group_name_H-M   'P 1'
#
loop_
_entity.id
_entity.type
_entity.pdbx_description
1 polymer ?
#
loop_
_entity_poly.entity_id
_entity_poly.type
_entity_poly.pdbx_seq_one_letter_code
_entity_poly.pdbx_strand_id
1 'polypeptide(L)'
;MINVELKGGAVKEFENGTTPAEIAKSIGAGLYKSVCCAKVDGDLCDLRTPLEKDCKVELLTFDNVDGQKTFWHTASHVLAQAVKRLYPNAKCAIGPAVDNGFYYDFDVEKPFSPEDLEKIKAEMKKIVKSGLELERVELSPEEAEKKLEEMNEFDISEFLGELWEDN
;
A
#
# COMPACT_ATOMS: atom_id res chain seq x y z
N MET A 1 19.20 -20.82 5.04
CA MET A 1 18.38 -21.23 3.88
C MET A 1 16.99 -21.59 4.39
N ILE A 2 15.97 -21.25 3.65
CA ILE A 2 14.56 -21.59 3.94
C ILE A 2 13.96 -22.27 2.71
N ASN A 3 13.04 -23.20 2.93
CA ASN A 3 12.28 -23.85 1.87
C ASN A 3 10.95 -23.11 1.69
N VAL A 4 10.69 -22.63 0.49
CA VAL A 4 9.45 -21.93 0.15
C VAL A 4 8.63 -22.80 -0.79
N GLU A 5 7.46 -23.23 -0.33
CA GLU A 5 6.46 -23.88 -1.17
C GLU A 5 5.67 -22.80 -1.94
N LEU A 6 5.76 -22.86 -3.26
CA LEU A 6 5.02 -21.96 -4.15
C LEU A 6 3.64 -22.54 -4.52
N LYS A 7 2.76 -21.68 -5.00
CA LYS A 7 1.46 -22.11 -5.53
C LYS A 7 1.66 -23.18 -6.62
N GLY A 8 1.03 -24.33 -6.42
CA GLY A 8 1.21 -25.52 -7.30
C GLY A 8 2.15 -26.58 -6.71
N GLY A 9 2.68 -26.37 -5.49
CA GLY A 9 3.44 -27.38 -4.72
C GLY A 9 4.94 -27.44 -5.06
N ALA A 10 5.44 -26.57 -5.93
CA ALA A 10 6.88 -26.49 -6.18
C ALA A 10 7.60 -25.89 -4.97
N VAL A 11 8.61 -26.61 -4.45
CA VAL A 11 9.45 -26.15 -3.35
C VAL A 11 10.76 -25.61 -3.91
N LYS A 12 11.15 -24.41 -3.49
CA LYS A 12 12.45 -23.80 -3.82
C LYS A 12 13.15 -23.34 -2.55
N GLU A 13 14.47 -23.45 -2.56
CA GLU A 13 15.33 -22.99 -1.49
C GLU A 13 15.75 -21.54 -1.73
N PHE A 14 15.66 -20.70 -0.69
CA PHE A 14 16.06 -19.29 -0.68
C PHE A 14 16.92 -18.97 0.53
N GLU A 15 17.61 -17.85 0.49
CA GLU A 15 18.31 -17.33 1.67
C GLU A 15 17.33 -16.89 2.76
N ASN A 16 17.74 -17.03 4.02
CA ASN A 16 16.95 -16.50 5.14
C ASN A 16 16.82 -14.97 5.02
N GLY A 17 15.62 -14.45 5.22
CA GLY A 17 15.33 -13.02 5.03
C GLY A 17 14.92 -12.65 3.60
N THR A 18 14.87 -13.60 2.65
CA THR A 18 14.32 -13.35 1.30
C THR A 18 12.89 -12.88 1.39
N THR A 19 12.54 -11.92 0.56
CA THR A 19 11.19 -11.30 0.52
C THR A 19 10.32 -11.89 -0.60
N PRO A 20 8.97 -11.83 -0.49
CA PRO A 20 8.07 -12.20 -1.57
C PRO A 20 8.35 -11.47 -2.89
N ALA A 21 8.81 -10.21 -2.85
CA ALA A 21 9.22 -9.46 -4.04
C ALA A 21 10.41 -10.11 -4.76
N GLU A 22 11.42 -10.53 -4.00
CA GLU A 22 12.59 -11.22 -4.54
C GLU A 22 12.24 -12.59 -5.10
N ILE A 23 11.33 -13.31 -4.44
CA ILE A 23 10.77 -14.57 -4.95
C ILE A 23 10.07 -14.33 -6.29
N ALA A 24 9.18 -13.32 -6.38
CA ALA A 24 8.51 -12.95 -7.61
C ALA A 24 9.51 -12.63 -8.73
N LYS A 25 10.56 -11.88 -8.41
CA LYS A 25 11.64 -11.52 -9.34
C LYS A 25 12.42 -12.75 -9.84
N SER A 26 12.67 -13.73 -8.96
CA SER A 26 13.36 -14.99 -9.32
C SER A 26 12.54 -15.88 -10.25
N ILE A 27 11.21 -15.77 -10.20
CA ILE A 27 10.28 -16.52 -11.07
C ILE A 27 10.21 -15.86 -12.45
N GLY A 28 10.09 -14.53 -12.48
CA GLY A 28 10.08 -13.81 -13.75
C GLY A 28 9.74 -12.32 -13.63
N ALA A 29 10.32 -11.54 -14.53
CA ALA A 29 10.15 -10.09 -14.55
C ALA A 29 8.69 -9.65 -14.77
N GLY A 30 7.88 -10.43 -15.48
CA GLY A 30 6.46 -10.17 -15.68
C GLY A 30 5.67 -10.29 -14.37
N LEU A 31 5.90 -11.36 -13.62
CA LEU A 31 5.26 -11.58 -12.33
C LEU A 31 5.68 -10.50 -11.33
N TYR A 32 6.97 -10.19 -11.24
CA TYR A 32 7.48 -9.13 -10.36
C TYR A 32 6.80 -7.78 -10.59
N LYS A 33 6.48 -7.45 -11.85
CA LYS A 33 5.79 -6.19 -12.19
C LYS A 33 4.29 -6.21 -11.93
N SER A 34 3.68 -7.38 -11.83
CA SER A 34 2.23 -7.54 -11.66
C SER A 34 1.79 -7.96 -10.27
N VAL A 35 2.71 -8.46 -9.43
CA VAL A 35 2.41 -8.85 -8.07
C VAL A 35 2.06 -7.63 -7.21
N CYS A 36 0.97 -7.73 -6.44
CA CYS A 36 0.47 -6.67 -5.58
C CYS A 36 0.77 -6.93 -4.10
N CYS A 37 0.62 -8.19 -3.67
CA CYS A 37 0.88 -8.65 -2.31
C CYS A 37 1.16 -10.17 -2.32
N ALA A 38 1.42 -10.74 -1.15
CA ALA A 38 1.58 -12.18 -1.00
C ALA A 38 0.71 -12.71 0.15
N LYS A 39 0.46 -14.03 0.15
CA LYS A 39 0.06 -14.77 1.36
C LYS A 39 1.20 -15.66 1.79
N VAL A 40 1.53 -15.59 3.07
CA VAL A 40 2.52 -16.44 3.72
C VAL A 40 1.80 -17.31 4.74
N ASP A 41 1.80 -18.61 4.52
CA ASP A 41 1.05 -19.60 5.33
C ASP A 41 -0.46 -19.29 5.45
N GLY A 42 -1.02 -18.57 4.48
CA GLY A 42 -2.42 -18.17 4.43
C GLY A 42 -2.70 -16.71 4.85
N ASP A 43 -1.76 -16.07 5.54
CA ASP A 43 -1.89 -14.70 6.02
C ASP A 43 -1.39 -13.70 4.98
N LEU A 44 -2.13 -12.58 4.82
CA LEU A 44 -1.75 -11.52 3.90
C LEU A 44 -0.45 -10.84 4.36
N CYS A 45 0.48 -10.66 3.43
CA CYS A 45 1.82 -10.19 3.71
C CYS A 45 2.26 -9.13 2.68
N ASP A 46 2.97 -8.11 3.16
CA ASP A 46 3.65 -7.14 2.30
C ASP A 46 4.79 -7.80 1.52
N LEU A 47 4.98 -7.38 0.28
CA LEU A 47 6.02 -7.92 -0.60
C LEU A 47 7.45 -7.72 -0.09
N ARG A 48 7.65 -6.81 0.87
CA ARG A 48 8.95 -6.46 1.47
C ARG A 48 9.21 -7.16 2.80
N THR A 49 8.26 -7.93 3.30
CA THR A 49 8.41 -8.66 4.57
C THR A 49 9.46 -9.77 4.42
N PRO A 50 10.52 -9.78 5.23
CA PRO A 50 11.52 -10.84 5.18
C PRO A 50 10.95 -12.17 5.69
N LEU A 51 11.25 -13.27 5.00
CA LEU A 51 10.86 -14.62 5.37
C LEU A 51 12.00 -15.29 6.13
N GLU A 52 11.74 -15.71 7.37
CA GLU A 52 12.77 -16.22 8.27
C GLU A 52 12.70 -17.73 8.52
N LYS A 53 11.67 -18.40 8.02
CA LYS A 53 11.42 -19.83 8.20
C LYS A 53 10.82 -20.45 6.95
N ASP A 54 10.85 -21.79 6.90
CA ASP A 54 10.12 -22.56 5.88
C ASP A 54 8.65 -22.15 5.90
N CYS A 55 8.10 -21.85 4.72
CA CYS A 55 6.73 -21.33 4.60
C CYS A 55 6.14 -21.61 3.21
N LYS A 56 4.83 -21.43 3.12
CA LYS A 56 4.10 -21.43 1.86
C LYS A 56 3.83 -20.01 1.40
N VAL A 57 4.18 -19.69 0.14
CA VAL A 57 4.01 -18.36 -0.43
C VAL A 57 3.09 -18.41 -1.66
N GLU A 58 2.02 -17.61 -1.62
CA GLU A 58 1.20 -17.31 -2.79
C GLU A 58 1.40 -15.85 -3.19
N LEU A 59 1.88 -15.63 -4.41
CA LEU A 59 2.04 -14.29 -4.99
C LEU A 59 0.73 -13.88 -5.66
N LEU A 60 0.16 -12.77 -5.22
CA LEU A 60 -1.17 -12.30 -5.62
C LEU A 60 -1.05 -11.10 -6.55
N THR A 61 -1.67 -11.21 -7.71
CA THR A 61 -1.76 -10.14 -8.71
C THR A 61 -3.16 -9.49 -8.67
N PHE A 62 -3.38 -8.50 -9.54
CA PHE A 62 -4.69 -7.83 -9.66
C PHE A 62 -5.83 -8.77 -10.04
N ASP A 63 -5.56 -9.95 -10.60
CA ASP A 63 -6.58 -10.97 -10.89
C ASP A 63 -7.15 -11.65 -9.64
N ASN A 64 -6.56 -11.40 -8.47
CA ASN A 64 -7.00 -11.91 -7.19
C ASN A 64 -7.65 -10.80 -6.35
N VAL A 65 -8.71 -11.14 -5.59
CA VAL A 65 -9.46 -10.15 -4.77
C VAL A 65 -8.56 -9.43 -3.77
N ASP A 66 -7.67 -10.13 -3.08
CA ASP A 66 -6.75 -9.50 -2.11
C ASP A 66 -5.72 -8.63 -2.83
N GLY A 67 -5.24 -9.07 -4.01
CA GLY A 67 -4.37 -8.28 -4.87
C GLY A 67 -5.04 -7.00 -5.36
N GLN A 68 -6.33 -7.06 -5.76
CA GLN A 68 -7.12 -5.89 -6.15
C GLN A 68 -7.26 -4.91 -4.98
N LYS A 69 -7.64 -5.38 -3.80
CA LYS A 69 -7.79 -4.55 -2.60
C LYS A 69 -6.49 -3.83 -2.25
N THR A 70 -5.37 -4.56 -2.26
CA THR A 70 -4.04 -3.99 -2.00
C THR A 70 -3.67 -2.93 -3.04
N PHE A 71 -3.93 -3.21 -4.32
CA PHE A 71 -3.68 -2.26 -5.40
C PHE A 71 -4.52 -0.99 -5.25
N TRP A 72 -5.83 -1.12 -5.00
CA TRP A 72 -6.70 0.04 -4.82
C TRP A 72 -6.36 0.86 -3.58
N HIS A 73 -5.99 0.20 -2.49
CA HIS A 73 -5.51 0.89 -1.30
C HIS A 73 -4.26 1.73 -1.59
N THR A 74 -3.27 1.16 -2.28
CA THR A 74 -2.09 1.91 -2.72
C THR A 74 -2.45 3.05 -3.69
N ALA A 75 -3.39 2.82 -4.61
CA ALA A 75 -3.87 3.84 -5.53
C ALA A 75 -4.56 5.01 -4.82
N SER A 76 -5.30 4.73 -3.72
CA SER A 76 -5.90 5.78 -2.89
C SER A 76 -4.84 6.68 -2.24
N HIS A 77 -3.73 6.12 -1.76
CA HIS A 77 -2.61 6.90 -1.23
C HIS A 77 -1.92 7.74 -2.31
N VAL A 78 -1.78 7.22 -3.54
CA VAL A 78 -1.26 8.00 -4.67
C VAL A 78 -2.18 9.18 -5.00
N LEU A 79 -3.50 8.98 -4.92
CA LEU A 79 -4.48 10.06 -5.08
C LEU A 79 -4.33 11.11 -3.98
N ALA A 80 -4.27 10.69 -2.72
CA ALA A 80 -4.09 11.60 -1.58
C ALA A 80 -2.80 12.42 -1.71
N GLN A 81 -1.69 11.79 -2.07
CA GLN A 81 -0.41 12.46 -2.31
C GLN A 81 -0.51 13.48 -3.45
N ALA A 82 -1.20 13.17 -4.54
CA ALA A 82 -1.40 14.09 -5.67
C ALA A 82 -2.23 15.30 -5.25
N VAL A 83 -3.32 15.07 -4.50
CA VAL A 83 -4.16 16.16 -3.97
C VAL A 83 -3.36 17.06 -3.03
N LYS A 84 -2.64 16.51 -2.07
CA LYS A 84 -1.82 17.29 -1.13
C LYS A 84 -0.73 18.11 -1.83
N ARG A 85 -0.14 17.62 -2.91
CA ARG A 85 0.84 18.38 -3.70
C ARG A 85 0.24 19.57 -4.43
N LEU A 86 -0.98 19.41 -4.97
CA LEU A 86 -1.65 20.46 -5.73
C LEU A 86 -2.47 21.41 -4.84
N TYR A 87 -2.98 20.89 -3.74
CA TYR A 87 -3.85 21.59 -2.78
C TYR A 87 -3.35 21.35 -1.36
N PRO A 88 -2.28 22.03 -0.92
CA PRO A 88 -1.64 21.79 0.38
C PRO A 88 -2.57 21.95 1.59
N ASN A 89 -3.61 22.77 1.46
CA ASN A 89 -4.60 23.00 2.52
C ASN A 89 -5.74 21.95 2.54
N ALA A 90 -5.81 21.07 1.54
CA ALA A 90 -6.77 19.97 1.56
C ALA A 90 -6.43 19.01 2.70
N LYS A 91 -7.42 18.67 3.51
CA LYS A 91 -7.26 17.67 4.56
C LYS A 91 -7.73 16.32 4.04
N CYS A 92 -6.94 15.30 4.32
CA CYS A 92 -7.25 13.93 3.98
C CYS A 92 -8.11 13.33 5.09
N ALA A 93 -9.30 12.84 4.77
CA ALA A 93 -10.14 12.13 5.74
C ALA A 93 -9.95 10.61 5.57
N ILE A 94 -10.80 9.93 4.83
CA ILE A 94 -10.77 8.48 4.69
C ILE A 94 -10.74 8.06 3.21
N GLY A 95 -9.99 6.99 2.91
CA GLY A 95 -9.86 6.48 1.54
C GLY A 95 -9.80 4.96 1.46
N PRO A 96 -10.87 4.21 1.86
CA PRO A 96 -10.86 2.77 1.84
C PRO A 96 -10.95 2.20 0.43
N ALA A 97 -10.38 1.01 0.24
CA ALA A 97 -10.70 0.17 -0.89
C ALA A 97 -12.11 -0.43 -0.72
N VAL A 98 -12.89 -0.43 -1.79
CA VAL A 98 -14.22 -1.01 -1.88
C VAL A 98 -14.26 -2.11 -2.94
N ASP A 99 -15.39 -2.83 -3.10
CA ASP A 99 -15.46 -4.03 -3.96
C ASP A 99 -15.00 -3.82 -5.41
N ASN A 100 -15.21 -2.63 -5.97
CA ASN A 100 -14.88 -2.34 -7.37
C ASN A 100 -14.06 -1.03 -7.52
N GLY A 101 -13.17 -0.76 -6.57
CA GLY A 101 -12.35 0.45 -6.64
C GLY A 101 -11.99 1.00 -5.27
N PHE A 102 -11.92 2.31 -5.18
CA PHE A 102 -11.73 3.06 -3.94
C PHE A 102 -12.39 4.43 -4.08
N TYR A 103 -12.64 5.08 -2.97
CA TYR A 103 -12.91 6.51 -2.91
C TYR A 103 -11.94 7.17 -1.92
N TYR A 104 -11.92 8.49 -1.90
CA TYR A 104 -11.15 9.25 -0.93
C TYR A 104 -11.88 10.55 -0.63
N ASP A 105 -12.15 10.79 0.64
CA ASP A 105 -12.80 12.01 1.10
C ASP A 105 -11.75 13.06 1.46
N PHE A 106 -11.97 14.27 0.96
CA PHE A 106 -11.12 15.43 1.24
C PHE A 106 -11.98 16.57 1.76
N ASP A 107 -11.54 17.17 2.86
CA ASP A 107 -12.05 18.46 3.28
C ASP A 107 -11.31 19.57 2.51
N VAL A 108 -12.05 20.31 1.71
CA VAL A 108 -11.54 21.36 0.82
C VAL A 108 -12.46 22.57 0.85
N GLU A 109 -11.89 23.78 0.77
CA GLU A 109 -12.66 25.02 0.75
C GLU A 109 -13.64 25.11 -0.44
N LYS A 110 -13.27 24.53 -1.57
CA LYS A 110 -14.08 24.48 -2.80
C LYS A 110 -14.05 23.07 -3.39
N PRO A 111 -15.20 22.53 -3.82
CA PRO A 111 -15.26 21.25 -4.53
C PRO A 111 -14.34 21.25 -5.76
N PHE A 112 -13.73 20.11 -6.05
CA PHE A 112 -12.91 19.95 -7.24
C PHE A 112 -13.73 20.09 -8.52
N SER A 113 -13.25 20.91 -9.44
CA SER A 113 -13.80 21.04 -10.79
C SER A 113 -13.30 19.90 -11.70
N PRO A 114 -13.95 19.67 -12.86
CA PRO A 114 -13.43 18.70 -13.85
C PRO A 114 -11.99 18.99 -14.30
N GLU A 115 -11.61 20.27 -14.37
CA GLU A 115 -10.23 20.69 -14.70
C GLU A 115 -9.24 20.32 -13.57
N ASP A 116 -9.67 20.39 -12.33
CA ASP A 116 -8.85 19.98 -11.17
C ASP A 116 -8.65 18.46 -11.18
N LEU A 117 -9.66 17.68 -11.55
CA LEU A 117 -9.53 16.22 -11.69
C LEU A 117 -8.49 15.83 -12.74
N GLU A 118 -8.42 16.55 -13.86
CA GLU A 118 -7.37 16.30 -14.87
C GLU A 118 -5.97 16.67 -14.37
N LYS A 119 -5.83 17.75 -13.58
CA LYS A 119 -4.56 18.09 -12.91
C LYS A 119 -4.14 17.02 -11.90
N ILE A 120 -5.08 16.57 -11.06
CA ILE A 120 -4.84 15.51 -10.07
C ILE A 120 -4.39 14.22 -10.79
N LYS A 121 -5.09 13.81 -11.84
CA LYS A 121 -4.73 12.65 -12.65
C LYS A 121 -3.32 12.78 -13.28
N ALA A 122 -2.98 13.96 -13.76
CA ALA A 122 -1.65 14.23 -14.31
C ALA A 122 -0.56 14.12 -13.22
N GLU A 123 -0.83 14.63 -12.03
CA GLU A 123 0.09 14.54 -10.89
C GLU A 123 0.24 13.10 -10.39
N MET A 124 -0.85 12.34 -10.28
CA MET A 124 -0.79 10.89 -9.97
C MET A 124 0.13 10.15 -10.94
N LYS A 125 0.02 10.42 -12.25
CA LYS A 125 0.92 9.82 -13.26
C LYS A 125 2.39 10.17 -13.03
N LYS A 126 2.69 11.39 -12.59
CA LYS A 126 4.07 11.79 -12.25
C LYS A 126 4.57 11.04 -11.02
N ILE A 127 3.74 10.92 -9.97
CA ILE A 127 4.08 10.19 -8.75
C ILE A 127 4.40 8.73 -9.10
N VAL A 128 3.53 8.04 -9.84
CA VAL A 128 3.76 6.66 -10.26
C VAL A 128 5.04 6.54 -11.09
N LYS A 129 5.27 7.47 -12.04
CA LYS A 129 6.45 7.46 -12.90
C LYS A 129 7.75 7.72 -12.13
N SER A 130 7.70 8.43 -11.02
CA SER A 130 8.88 8.72 -10.19
C SER A 130 9.43 7.49 -9.48
N GLY A 131 8.62 6.41 -9.35
CA GLY A 131 9.06 5.16 -8.74
C GLY A 131 9.45 5.32 -7.28
N LEU A 132 8.73 6.16 -6.52
CA LEU A 132 8.99 6.34 -5.09
C LEU A 132 8.88 5.00 -4.36
N GLU A 133 9.87 4.67 -3.58
CA GLU A 133 9.84 3.53 -2.70
C GLU A 133 8.98 3.84 -1.46
N LEU A 134 8.15 2.87 -1.07
CA LEU A 134 7.39 2.94 0.17
C LEU A 134 8.25 2.37 1.29
N GLU A 135 8.51 3.17 2.30
CA GLU A 135 9.24 2.77 3.49
C GLU A 135 8.24 2.41 4.60
N ARG A 136 8.41 1.22 5.19
CA ARG A 136 7.63 0.82 6.36
C ARG A 136 8.32 1.37 7.61
N VAL A 137 7.58 2.15 8.41
CA VAL A 137 8.04 2.67 9.69
C VAL A 137 7.08 2.19 10.77
N GLU A 138 7.61 1.66 11.86
CA GLU A 138 6.86 1.30 13.06
C GLU A 138 7.09 2.38 14.11
N LEU A 139 6.01 2.95 14.62
CA LEU A 139 6.03 4.04 15.59
C LEU A 139 5.12 3.66 16.76
N SER A 140 5.44 4.18 17.97
CA SER A 140 4.46 4.17 19.05
C SER A 140 3.27 5.10 18.71
N PRO A 141 2.11 4.95 19.37
CA PRO A 141 0.97 5.85 19.16
C PRO A 141 1.34 7.32 19.29
N GLU A 142 2.09 7.67 20.33
CA GLU A 142 2.49 9.06 20.60
C GLU A 142 3.46 9.61 19.54
N GLU A 143 4.37 8.77 19.02
CA GLU A 143 5.28 9.15 17.92
C GLU A 143 4.53 9.30 16.60
N ALA A 144 3.53 8.44 16.35
CA ALA A 144 2.68 8.52 15.15
C ALA A 144 1.84 9.80 15.17
N GLU A 145 1.19 10.10 16.29
CA GLU A 145 0.40 11.31 16.49
C GLU A 145 1.25 12.57 16.25
N LYS A 146 2.40 12.66 16.91
CA LYS A 146 3.34 13.77 16.73
C LYS A 146 3.78 13.93 15.27
N LYS A 147 4.06 12.84 14.57
CA LYS A 147 4.47 12.86 13.17
C LYS A 147 3.34 13.34 12.26
N LEU A 148 2.10 12.92 12.53
CA LEU A 148 0.91 13.36 11.79
C LEU A 148 0.61 14.85 12.04
N GLU A 149 0.77 15.32 13.28
CA GLU A 149 0.67 16.75 13.60
C GLU A 149 1.70 17.59 12.84
N GLU A 150 2.97 17.15 12.80
CA GLU A 150 4.04 17.80 12.04
C GLU A 150 3.73 17.86 10.53
N MET A 151 3.01 16.86 10.02
CA MET A 151 2.54 16.81 8.63
C MET A 151 1.26 17.61 8.39
N ASN A 152 0.66 18.19 9.43
CA ASN A 152 -0.64 18.89 9.38
C ASN A 152 -1.82 17.99 8.95
N GLU A 153 -1.80 16.73 9.42
CA GLU A 153 -2.78 15.67 9.11
C GLU A 153 -3.60 15.30 10.35
N PHE A 154 -4.15 16.31 11.04
CA PHE A 154 -4.90 16.13 12.29
C PHE A 154 -6.09 15.18 12.18
N ASP A 155 -6.81 15.20 11.06
CA ASP A 155 -7.99 14.36 10.88
C ASP A 155 -7.65 12.86 10.81
N ILE A 156 -6.42 12.53 10.37
CA ILE A 156 -5.94 11.14 10.37
C ILE A 156 -5.51 10.71 11.77
N SER A 157 -4.95 11.61 12.58
CA SER A 157 -4.55 11.29 13.96
C SER A 157 -5.77 11.01 14.85
N GLU A 158 -6.86 11.77 14.69
CA GLU A 158 -8.13 11.53 15.39
C GLU A 158 -8.74 10.18 15.03
N PHE A 159 -8.76 9.83 13.74
CA PHE A 159 -9.24 8.53 13.25
C PHE A 159 -8.37 7.35 13.71
N LEU A 160 -7.05 7.50 13.77
CA LEU A 160 -6.16 6.47 14.29
C LEU A 160 -6.36 6.29 15.80
N GLY A 161 -6.64 7.36 16.55
CA GLY A 161 -6.99 7.28 17.97
C GLY A 161 -8.21 6.40 18.20
N GLU A 162 -9.29 6.58 17.45
CA GLU A 162 -10.50 5.76 17.53
C GLU A 162 -10.26 4.28 17.20
N LEU A 163 -9.41 3.97 16.19
CA LEU A 163 -9.07 2.59 15.83
C LEU A 163 -8.23 1.84 16.89
N TRP A 164 -7.55 2.56 17.77
CA TRP A 164 -6.66 1.98 18.78
C TRP A 164 -7.35 1.80 20.12
N GLU A 165 -8.46 2.49 20.37
CA GLU A 165 -9.28 2.30 21.57
C GLU A 165 -10.16 1.02 21.48
N ASP A 166 -10.39 0.49 20.26
CA ASP A 166 -11.25 -0.69 20.01
C ASP A 166 -10.47 -2.05 19.96
N ASN A 167 -9.16 -2.10 20.26
CA ASN A 167 -8.33 -3.29 20.36
C ASN A 167 -7.60 -3.38 21.68
#